data_a258bdb3887304f6f18eb6c925c38d10
#
_entry.id   a258bdb3887304f6f18eb6c925c38d10
#
_cell.length_a   1.000
_cell.length_b   1.000
_cell.length_c   1.000
_cell.angle_alpha   90.00
_cell.angle_beta   90.00
_cell.angle_gamma   90.00
#
_symmetry.space_group_name_H-M   'P 1'
#
loop_
_entity.id
_entity.type
_entity.pdbx_description
1 polymer ?
#
loop_
_entity_poly.entity_id
_entity_poly.type
_entity_poly.pdbx_seq_one_letter_code
_entity_poly.pdbx_strand_id
1 'polypeptide(L)'
;MDPSNKNLSIPAVAASIITHNQAVYTCLKQKIINYHALAASIKSEVERQAGRPASINTIVVSIMRFSNTITEVRRAEPLLIL
;
A
#
# COMPACT_ATOMS: atom_id res chain seq x y z
N MET A 1 -14.31 6.49 -19.88
CA MET A 1 -13.51 5.53 -19.17
C MET A 1 -12.03 5.79 -19.40
N ASP A 2 -11.29 5.75 -18.36
CA ASP A 2 -9.88 6.08 -18.44
C ASP A 2 -9.05 4.82 -18.61
N PRO A 3 -8.48 4.60 -19.77
CA PRO A 3 -7.69 3.39 -20.01
C PRO A 3 -6.42 3.33 -19.18
N SER A 4 -6.02 4.43 -18.60
CA SER A 4 -4.79 4.44 -17.82
C SER A 4 -4.87 3.55 -16.59
N ASN A 5 -6.09 3.21 -16.16
CA ASN A 5 -6.23 2.31 -15.02
C ASN A 5 -5.59 0.96 -15.29
N LYS A 6 -5.55 0.55 -16.55
CA LYS A 6 -4.99 -0.73 -16.88
C LYS A 6 -3.47 -0.73 -16.84
N ASN A 7 -2.90 0.46 -16.77
CA ASN A 7 -1.46 0.60 -16.77
C ASN A 7 -0.89 0.95 -15.42
N LEU A 8 -1.73 0.92 -14.38
CA LEU A 8 -1.24 1.20 -13.05
C LEU A 8 -0.30 0.10 -12.61
N SER A 9 0.79 0.51 -11.98
CA SER A 9 1.73 -0.46 -11.45
C SER A 9 1.15 -1.13 -10.21
N ILE A 10 1.66 -2.31 -9.91
CA ILE A 10 1.24 -3.02 -8.71
C ILE A 10 1.46 -2.17 -7.46
N PRO A 11 2.62 -1.53 -7.29
CA PRO A 11 2.80 -0.65 -6.12
C PRO A 11 1.79 0.48 -6.05
N ALA A 12 1.45 1.08 -7.17
CA ALA A 12 0.48 2.17 -7.17
C ALA A 12 -0.90 1.68 -6.76
N VAL A 13 -1.30 0.52 -7.27
CA VAL A 13 -2.61 -0.05 -6.94
C VAL A 13 -2.66 -0.41 -5.46
N ALA A 14 -1.60 -1.06 -4.95
CA ALA A 14 -1.57 -1.44 -3.55
C ALA A 14 -1.65 -0.22 -2.65
N ALA A 15 -0.91 0.83 -2.97
CA ALA A 15 -0.94 2.06 -2.20
C ALA A 15 -2.32 2.69 -2.21
N SER A 16 -2.99 2.66 -3.36
CA SER A 16 -4.33 3.22 -3.46
C SER A 16 -5.33 2.46 -2.59
N ILE A 17 -5.25 1.14 -2.61
CA ILE A 17 -6.15 0.32 -1.80
C ILE A 17 -5.96 0.64 -0.32
N ILE A 18 -4.71 0.71 0.12
CA ILE A 18 -4.41 0.98 1.52
C ILE A 18 -4.86 2.38 1.91
N THR A 19 -4.62 3.35 1.04
CA THR A 19 -4.99 4.73 1.32
C THR A 19 -6.50 4.88 1.53
N HIS A 20 -7.27 4.08 0.82
CA HIS A 20 -8.73 4.16 0.94
C HIS A 20 -9.27 3.34 2.11
N ASN A 21 -8.40 2.68 2.85
CA ASN A 21 -8.80 1.93 4.04
C ASN A 21 -8.09 2.53 5.24
N GLN A 22 -8.78 3.41 5.94
CA GLN A 22 -8.14 4.18 6.99
C GLN A 22 -7.61 3.32 8.13
N ALA A 23 -8.32 2.27 8.48
CA ALA A 23 -7.87 1.40 9.56
C ALA A 23 -6.55 0.73 9.19
N VAL A 24 -6.46 0.22 7.97
CA VAL A 24 -5.23 -0.41 7.50
C VAL A 24 -4.10 0.61 7.39
N TYR A 25 -4.41 1.78 6.85
CA TYR A 25 -3.42 2.84 6.72
C TYR A 25 -2.83 3.21 8.09
N THR A 26 -3.69 3.35 9.09
CA THR A 26 -3.24 3.70 10.43
C THR A 26 -2.35 2.61 11.00
N CYS A 27 -2.75 1.34 10.87
CA CYS A 27 -1.94 0.24 11.37
C CYS A 27 -0.60 0.19 10.67
N LEU A 28 -0.59 0.42 9.37
CA LEU A 28 0.64 0.39 8.60
C LEU A 28 1.57 1.52 9.05
N LYS A 29 1.01 2.69 9.28
CA LYS A 29 1.77 3.85 9.70
C LYS A 29 2.44 3.59 11.03
N GLN A 30 1.81 2.82 11.90
CA GLN A 30 2.34 2.50 13.21
C GLN A 30 3.18 1.22 13.21
N LYS A 31 3.31 0.59 12.07
CA LYS A 31 4.13 -0.60 11.90
C LYS A 31 3.65 -1.77 12.75
N ILE A 32 2.35 -1.87 12.94
CA ILE A 32 1.78 -2.94 13.74
C ILE A 32 0.98 -3.92 12.90
N ILE A 33 1.28 -3.99 11.60
CA ILE A 33 0.54 -4.87 10.72
C ILE A 33 1.48 -5.92 10.14
N ASN A 34 0.93 -7.09 9.88
CA ASN A 34 1.67 -8.17 9.23
C ASN A 34 1.58 -7.94 7.73
N TYR A 35 2.70 -7.60 7.11
CA TYR A 35 2.72 -7.30 5.69
C TYR A 35 2.25 -8.46 4.83
N HIS A 36 2.65 -9.65 5.18
CA HIS A 36 2.29 -10.81 4.39
C HIS A 36 0.78 -11.09 4.46
N ALA A 37 0.23 -10.99 5.65
CA ALA A 37 -1.21 -11.17 5.81
C ALA A 37 -1.99 -10.10 5.06
N LEU A 38 -1.51 -8.86 5.13
CA LEU A 38 -2.17 -7.78 4.41
C LEU A 38 -2.09 -8.02 2.90
N ALA A 39 -0.93 -8.42 2.41
CA ALA A 39 -0.77 -8.69 0.99
C ALA A 39 -1.75 -9.78 0.54
N ALA A 40 -1.87 -10.84 1.33
CA ALA A 40 -2.79 -11.91 0.98
C ALA A 40 -4.24 -11.41 0.94
N SER A 41 -4.58 -10.53 1.86
CA SER A 41 -5.96 -10.06 1.95
C SER A 41 -6.33 -9.12 0.80
N ILE A 42 -5.38 -8.39 0.23
CA ILE A 42 -5.69 -7.45 -0.85
C ILE A 42 -5.31 -7.97 -2.22
N LYS A 43 -4.75 -9.17 -2.31
CA LYS A 43 -4.25 -9.69 -3.57
C LYS A 43 -5.30 -9.69 -4.68
N SER A 44 -6.50 -10.18 -4.39
CA SER A 44 -7.55 -10.22 -5.39
C SER A 44 -7.89 -8.83 -5.90
N GLU A 45 -7.99 -7.89 -4.98
CA GLU A 45 -8.35 -6.53 -5.35
C GLU A 45 -7.23 -5.89 -6.17
N VAL A 46 -5.98 -6.15 -5.78
CA VAL A 46 -4.84 -5.61 -6.52
C VAL A 46 -4.88 -6.14 -7.95
N GLU A 47 -5.08 -7.44 -8.11
CA GLU A 47 -5.10 -8.03 -9.44
C GLU A 47 -6.25 -7.50 -10.26
N ARG A 48 -7.40 -7.33 -9.62
CA ARG A 48 -8.57 -6.82 -10.32
C ARG A 48 -8.33 -5.41 -10.84
N GLN A 49 -7.77 -4.55 -10.00
CA GLN A 49 -7.56 -3.16 -10.38
C GLN A 49 -6.41 -2.99 -11.36
N ALA A 50 -5.37 -3.80 -11.20
CA ALA A 50 -4.22 -3.72 -12.10
C ALA A 50 -4.49 -4.41 -13.43
N GLY A 51 -5.46 -5.32 -13.45
CA GLY A 51 -5.78 -6.03 -14.67
C GLY A 51 -4.77 -7.10 -15.02
N ARG A 52 -4.03 -7.59 -14.04
CA ARG A 52 -3.04 -8.63 -14.28
C ARG A 52 -2.67 -9.31 -12.97
N PRO A 53 -2.08 -10.51 -13.05
CA PRO A 53 -1.69 -11.24 -11.84
C PRO A 53 -0.59 -10.51 -11.07
N ALA A 54 -0.59 -10.73 -9.76
CA ALA A 54 0.44 -10.17 -8.89
C ALA A 54 0.73 -11.18 -7.81
N SER A 55 2.02 -11.47 -7.62
CA SER A 55 2.41 -12.41 -6.59
C SER A 55 2.34 -11.76 -5.21
N ILE A 56 2.18 -12.60 -4.19
CA ILE A 56 2.19 -12.12 -2.81
C ILE A 56 3.48 -11.35 -2.53
N ASN A 57 4.61 -11.89 -2.98
CA ASN A 57 5.89 -11.22 -2.73
C ASN A 57 5.93 -9.82 -3.32
N THR A 58 5.45 -9.67 -4.52
CA THR A 58 5.43 -8.35 -5.17
C THR A 58 4.58 -7.38 -4.36
N ILE A 59 3.44 -7.85 -3.87
CA ILE A 59 2.56 -7.00 -3.10
C ILE A 59 3.19 -6.65 -1.76
N VAL A 60 3.84 -7.63 -1.11
CA VAL A 60 4.52 -7.37 0.16
C VAL A 60 5.58 -6.28 -0.02
N VAL A 61 6.40 -6.39 -1.06
CA VAL A 61 7.43 -5.38 -1.29
C VAL A 61 6.79 -4.02 -1.54
N SER A 62 5.70 -4.01 -2.29
CA SER A 62 4.99 -2.76 -2.56
C SER A 62 4.49 -2.12 -1.28
N ILE A 63 3.92 -2.94 -0.39
CA ILE A 63 3.41 -2.44 0.88
C ILE A 63 4.55 -1.92 1.74
N MET A 64 5.66 -2.62 1.76
CA MET A 64 6.80 -2.20 2.56
C MET A 64 7.34 -0.86 2.09
N ARG A 65 7.44 -0.68 0.78
CA ARG A 65 7.89 0.61 0.24
C ARG A 65 6.93 1.72 0.60
N PHE A 66 5.66 1.45 0.49
CA PHE A 66 4.65 2.44 0.85
C PHE A 66 4.75 2.79 2.33
N SER A 67 4.93 1.77 3.16
CA SER A 67 5.06 1.97 4.59
C SER A 67 6.26 2.86 4.92
N ASN A 68 7.37 2.62 4.25
CA ASN A 68 8.56 3.43 4.47
C ASN A 68 8.33 4.88 4.07
N THR A 69 7.60 5.10 2.99
CA THR A 69 7.27 6.44 2.55
C THR A 69 6.47 7.17 3.62
N ILE A 70 5.47 6.50 4.17
CA ILE A 70 4.65 7.10 5.20
C ILE A 70 5.49 7.43 6.43
N THR A 71 6.35 6.52 6.81
CA THR A 71 7.19 6.71 7.97
C THR A 71 8.12 7.90 7.80
N GLU A 72 8.67 8.06 6.60
CA GLU A 72 9.56 9.19 6.36
C GLU A 72 8.83 10.51 6.41
N VAL A 73 7.62 10.55 5.90
CA VAL A 73 6.83 11.76 5.98
C VAL A 73 6.58 12.13 7.43
N ARG A 74 6.23 11.14 8.25
CA ARG A 74 6.02 11.40 9.67
C ARG A 74 7.30 11.87 10.34
N ARG A 75 8.41 11.31 9.94
CA ARG A 75 9.69 11.65 10.55
C ARG A 75 10.06 13.09 10.25
N ALA A 76 9.57 13.61 9.14
CA ALA A 76 9.86 15.00 8.78
C ALA A 76 9.08 16.00 9.62
N GLU A 77 8.07 15.53 10.34
CA GLU A 77 7.19 16.41 11.09
C GLU A 77 7.41 16.44 12.60
N PRO A 78 8.26 15.61 13.18
CA PRO A 78 8.32 15.55 14.64
C PRO A 78 8.71 16.87 15.27
N LEU A 79 9.38 17.70 14.55
CA LEU A 79 9.77 18.99 15.09
C LEU A 79 8.59 19.87 15.40
N LEU A 80 7.50 19.65 14.73
CA LEU A 80 6.31 20.46 14.93
C LEU A 80 5.55 20.08 16.18
N ILE A 81 5.83 18.92 16.71
CA ILE A 81 5.11 18.40 17.85
C ILE A 81 5.67 18.99 19.15
N LEU A 82 6.90 19.34 19.12
CA LEU A 82 7.54 19.88 20.31
C LEU A 82 7.16 21.31 20.53
#